data_05cea47c38779a64dae70f899e6ed2d2
#
_entry.id   05cea47c38779a64dae70f899e6ed2d2
#
_cell.length_a   1.000
_cell.length_b   1.000
_cell.length_c   1.000
_cell.angle_alpha   90.00
_cell.angle_beta   90.00
_cell.angle_gamma   90.00
#
_symmetry.space_group_name_H-M   'P 1'
#
loop_
_entity.id
_entity.type
_entity.pdbx_description
1 polymer ?
#
loop_
_entity_poly.entity_id
_entity_poly.type
_entity_poly.pdbx_seq_one_letter_code
_entity_poly.pdbx_strand_id
1 'polypeptide(L)'
;MIFFKSGLIVEINSGRIWRMSTFGFCAALALALVSQILAQSPAGSGSSSSSWLPPESSFKKVILDEDALVDGVRKDTIVDPMELTVAPDGRVFWVERAGVVKLWKPDTQSTVVAAKLATFTGLEDGALGITLDPAFAKNHWIYVNRSLPETTTNSQGKVGIIRVARFTVKGDQLDLASETPIIDVETQREQCCHVGGSLTFDAAGNLYMSIGDNTNPFDSDGFSPHDERAGRYPWDGQRSAANANSLVGKVLRIKPRPQGGYDIPKGNLFKPGTAGTRPEVYVMGNRNPFRVSVDRKTGYLYWGEVGPDSGHADAKRGSAGFDEVNQARKPGFFGWPMFVGDNRAYTKVNFVDRQGGTDARQAYDKVRKQIEEMKKKGETNNLPELPTKPEAWDPKGMVFDPEHPKNTSPNNTGIQDLPPAQPAFIYYPASASTRFPAVGSGGRTAMAGPVYYFDPKNPSTHRLPKQFDHTLFIYEWSRNWIIAVKLDENDNIAKTADGKWMMERFMPATTFKRPMDLELGADGCLYLIEYGKDWGNNSDTKIVRIEYHGSSGS
;
A
#
# COMPACT_ATOMS: atom_id res chain seq x y z
N MET A 1 -8.87 2.99 1.23
CA MET A 1 -9.53 3.96 2.10
C MET A 1 -9.66 3.36 3.49
N ILE A 2 -8.74 3.70 4.35
CA ILE A 2 -8.70 3.22 5.73
C ILE A 2 -9.36 4.32 6.57
N PHE A 3 -10.62 4.13 6.96
CA PHE A 3 -11.33 5.08 7.80
C PHE A 3 -11.11 4.77 9.28
N PHE A 4 -10.57 5.72 10.02
CA PHE A 4 -10.70 5.75 11.47
C PHE A 4 -12.08 6.32 11.83
N LYS A 5 -12.98 5.48 12.36
CA LYS A 5 -14.13 5.96 13.12
C LYS A 5 -13.70 6.13 14.58
N SER A 6 -13.41 7.34 14.98
CA SER A 6 -13.40 7.72 16.39
C SER A 6 -14.84 7.72 16.89
N GLY A 7 -15.22 6.71 17.69
CA GLY A 7 -16.47 6.66 18.39
C GLY A 7 -16.49 7.69 19.52
N LEU A 8 -17.18 8.80 19.33
CA LEU A 8 -17.55 9.70 20.41
C LEU A 8 -18.80 9.10 21.09
N ILE A 9 -18.65 8.57 22.29
CA ILE A 9 -19.78 8.20 23.15
C ILE A 9 -20.32 9.50 23.73
N VAL A 10 -21.46 9.96 23.22
CA VAL A 10 -22.26 10.99 23.88
C VAL A 10 -23.34 10.28 24.67
N GLU A 11 -23.22 10.26 26.00
CA GLU A 11 -24.32 9.94 26.90
C GLU A 11 -25.42 11.01 26.75
N ILE A 12 -26.58 10.59 26.24
CA ILE A 12 -27.78 11.40 26.32
C ILE A 12 -28.71 10.81 27.39
N ASN A 13 -28.84 11.54 28.46
CA ASN A 13 -29.71 11.24 29.59
C ASN A 13 -31.15 11.65 29.24
N SER A 14 -32.07 10.72 29.48
CA SER A 14 -33.48 10.79 29.83
C SER A 14 -34.46 11.77 29.17
N GLY A 15 -35.51 11.19 28.63
CA GLY A 15 -36.87 11.58 28.95
C GLY A 15 -37.64 12.41 27.94
N ARG A 16 -38.43 11.70 27.11
CA ARG A 16 -39.88 11.94 26.99
C ARG A 16 -40.51 10.99 25.98
N ILE A 17 -41.50 10.27 26.49
CA ILE A 17 -42.42 9.44 25.74
C ILE A 17 -43.41 10.34 25.00
N TRP A 18 -43.59 10.17 23.70
CA TRP A 18 -44.79 10.59 22.98
C TRP A 18 -45.33 9.42 22.19
N ARG A 19 -46.54 9.01 22.56
CA ARG A 19 -47.40 8.11 21.77
C ARG A 19 -48.08 8.92 20.67
N MET A 20 -48.10 8.38 19.47
CA MET A 20 -49.14 8.61 18.47
C MET A 20 -49.20 7.36 17.56
N SER A 21 -50.19 6.64 17.69
CA SER A 21 -51.47 6.39 17.08
C SER A 21 -51.35 5.95 15.60
N THR A 22 -51.79 4.71 15.47
CA THR A 22 -52.13 3.96 14.26
C THR A 22 -53.07 4.72 13.31
N PHE A 23 -52.73 4.69 12.02
CA PHE A 23 -53.71 4.64 10.95
C PHE A 23 -53.24 3.67 9.89
N GLY A 24 -54.04 2.67 9.67
CA GLY A 24 -53.84 1.67 8.64
C GLY A 24 -54.32 2.15 7.27
N PHE A 25 -53.74 1.55 6.25
CA PHE A 25 -54.49 1.35 5.00
C PHE A 25 -54.01 0.08 4.30
N CYS A 26 -54.99 -0.72 3.95
CA CYS A 26 -54.93 -1.92 3.12
C CYS A 26 -54.44 -1.60 1.70
N ALA A 27 -53.59 -2.44 1.14
CA ALA A 27 -53.59 -2.64 -0.31
C ALA A 27 -53.00 -3.99 -0.69
N ALA A 28 -53.86 -4.84 -1.15
CA ALA A 28 -53.81 -5.80 -2.23
C ALA A 28 -52.54 -6.60 -2.53
N LEU A 29 -52.64 -7.91 -2.26
CA LEU A 29 -51.85 -8.96 -2.92
C LEU A 29 -52.13 -8.93 -4.43
N ALA A 30 -51.07 -8.85 -5.23
CA ALA A 30 -51.04 -9.31 -6.59
C ALA A 30 -49.98 -10.39 -6.72
N LEU A 31 -50.38 -11.66 -6.71
CA LEU A 31 -49.56 -12.78 -7.17
C LEU A 31 -49.34 -12.61 -8.68
N ALA A 32 -48.11 -12.42 -9.09
CA ALA A 32 -47.66 -12.68 -10.44
C ALA A 32 -46.71 -13.87 -10.44
N LEU A 33 -47.21 -15.02 -10.83
CA LEU A 33 -46.38 -16.15 -11.28
C LEU A 33 -45.61 -15.69 -12.52
N VAL A 34 -44.32 -15.54 -12.41
CA VAL A 34 -43.41 -15.44 -13.55
C VAL A 34 -42.82 -16.82 -13.77
N SER A 35 -43.29 -17.47 -14.82
CA SER A 35 -42.77 -18.71 -15.37
C SER A 35 -41.29 -18.53 -15.72
N GLN A 36 -40.41 -19.37 -15.16
CA GLN A 36 -39.03 -19.50 -15.60
C GLN A 36 -39.02 -20.10 -17.02
N ILE A 37 -38.81 -19.26 -18.00
CA ILE A 37 -38.37 -19.71 -19.32
C ILE A 37 -36.84 -19.74 -19.24
N LEU A 38 -36.27 -20.94 -19.11
CA LEU A 38 -34.86 -21.23 -19.36
C LEU A 38 -34.58 -20.95 -20.83
N ALA A 39 -34.16 -19.74 -21.15
CA ALA A 39 -33.49 -19.46 -22.42
C ALA A 39 -32.11 -20.09 -22.36
N GLN A 40 -31.97 -21.29 -22.94
CA GLN A 40 -30.70 -21.84 -23.33
C GLN A 40 -30.13 -20.93 -24.41
N SER A 41 -29.15 -20.10 -24.04
CA SER A 41 -28.31 -19.44 -25.02
C SER A 41 -27.48 -20.53 -25.71
N PRO A 42 -27.31 -20.48 -27.03
CA PRO A 42 -26.48 -21.46 -27.72
C PRO A 42 -25.05 -21.29 -27.22
N ALA A 43 -24.46 -22.42 -26.84
CA ALA A 43 -23.03 -22.50 -26.52
C ALA A 43 -22.25 -22.05 -27.75
N GLY A 44 -21.82 -20.79 -27.74
CA GLY A 44 -20.80 -20.33 -28.65
C GLY A 44 -19.55 -21.10 -28.33
N SER A 45 -19.06 -21.87 -29.29
CA SER A 45 -17.75 -22.51 -29.30
C SER A 45 -16.64 -21.44 -29.38
N GLY A 46 -16.51 -20.64 -28.31
CA GLY A 46 -15.34 -19.86 -28.06
C GLY A 46 -14.25 -20.82 -27.58
N SER A 47 -13.14 -20.95 -28.30
CA SER A 47 -11.95 -21.65 -27.85
C SER A 47 -11.60 -21.10 -26.48
N SER A 48 -11.85 -21.87 -25.42
CA SER A 48 -11.33 -21.59 -24.10
C SER A 48 -9.82 -21.68 -24.22
N SER A 49 -9.12 -20.55 -24.25
CA SER A 49 -7.68 -20.57 -24.02
C SER A 49 -7.50 -21.23 -22.66
N SER A 50 -6.96 -22.45 -22.64
CA SER A 50 -6.68 -23.16 -21.40
C SER A 50 -5.79 -22.26 -20.53
N SER A 51 -6.15 -22.11 -19.25
CA SER A 51 -5.29 -21.43 -18.27
C SER A 51 -3.88 -22.02 -18.35
N TRP A 52 -2.87 -21.17 -18.29
CA TRP A 52 -1.47 -21.62 -18.21
C TRP A 52 -1.12 -22.07 -16.79
N LEU A 53 -1.95 -21.71 -15.80
CA LEU A 53 -1.79 -22.17 -14.44
C LEU A 53 -2.25 -23.62 -14.27
N PRO A 54 -1.60 -24.41 -13.40
CA PRO A 54 -2.12 -25.70 -12.96
C PRO A 54 -3.51 -25.54 -12.33
N PRO A 55 -4.34 -26.60 -12.37
CA PRO A 55 -5.67 -26.56 -11.74
C PRO A 55 -5.54 -26.29 -10.24
N GLU A 56 -6.45 -25.49 -9.69
CA GLU A 56 -6.43 -25.10 -8.27
C GLU A 56 -6.42 -26.28 -7.31
N SER A 57 -7.05 -27.40 -7.68
CA SER A 57 -7.02 -28.66 -6.91
C SER A 57 -5.63 -29.24 -6.69
N SER A 58 -4.63 -28.78 -7.45
CA SER A 58 -3.22 -29.16 -7.27
C SER A 58 -2.53 -28.37 -6.14
N PHE A 59 -3.20 -27.42 -5.53
CA PHE A 59 -2.63 -26.61 -4.43
C PHE A 59 -3.34 -26.89 -3.12
N LYS A 60 -2.59 -26.77 -2.03
CA LYS A 60 -3.11 -26.85 -0.68
C LYS A 60 -2.68 -25.64 0.13
N LYS A 61 -3.63 -24.97 0.75
CA LYS A 61 -3.38 -23.93 1.74
C LYS A 61 -3.23 -24.60 3.11
N VAL A 62 -2.00 -24.65 3.63
CA VAL A 62 -1.66 -25.21 4.94
C VAL A 62 -1.63 -24.09 5.96
N ILE A 63 -2.43 -24.20 7.01
CA ILE A 63 -2.46 -23.24 8.11
C ILE A 63 -1.27 -23.55 9.02
N LEU A 64 -0.38 -22.57 9.19
CA LEU A 64 0.75 -22.64 10.14
C LEU A 64 0.32 -22.13 11.50
N ASP A 65 -0.39 -21.02 11.53
CA ASP A 65 -0.99 -20.43 12.72
C ASP A 65 -2.31 -19.76 12.39
N GLU A 66 -3.23 -19.70 13.34
CA GLU A 66 -4.51 -18.98 13.19
C GLU A 66 -4.96 -18.46 14.55
N ASP A 67 -5.84 -17.46 14.51
CA ASP A 67 -6.47 -16.93 15.72
C ASP A 67 -7.00 -18.03 16.63
N ALA A 68 -6.59 -18.00 17.90
CA ALA A 68 -6.82 -19.10 18.84
C ALA A 68 -8.30 -19.21 19.23
N LEU A 69 -8.73 -20.46 19.44
CA LEU A 69 -10.02 -20.77 20.05
C LEU A 69 -9.86 -20.78 21.57
N VAL A 70 -10.44 -19.78 22.25
CA VAL A 70 -10.42 -19.64 23.72
C VAL A 70 -11.84 -19.78 24.23
N ASP A 71 -12.10 -20.76 25.10
CA ASP A 71 -13.43 -21.05 25.66
C ASP A 71 -14.53 -21.19 24.57
N GLY A 72 -14.20 -21.84 23.46
CA GLY A 72 -15.11 -22.03 22.34
C GLY A 72 -15.35 -20.79 21.46
N VAL A 73 -14.66 -19.68 21.72
CA VAL A 73 -14.75 -18.44 20.95
C VAL A 73 -13.39 -18.11 20.33
N ARG A 74 -13.36 -17.84 19.03
CA ARG A 74 -12.14 -17.34 18.38
C ARG A 74 -11.82 -15.93 18.87
N LYS A 75 -10.57 -15.74 19.27
CA LYS A 75 -10.01 -14.48 19.76
C LYS A 75 -8.98 -13.97 18.77
N ASP A 76 -8.88 -12.66 18.65
CA ASP A 76 -7.81 -12.00 17.95
C ASP A 76 -6.49 -12.22 18.71
N THR A 77 -5.74 -13.22 18.32
CA THR A 77 -4.46 -13.58 18.93
C THR A 77 -3.27 -13.34 18.01
N ILE A 78 -3.52 -13.11 16.70
CA ILE A 78 -2.56 -12.65 15.72
C ILE A 78 -2.98 -11.23 15.32
N VAL A 79 -2.57 -10.25 16.14
CA VAL A 79 -3.12 -8.89 16.15
C VAL A 79 -2.43 -8.00 15.12
N ASP A 80 -3.15 -7.52 14.11
CA ASP A 80 -2.63 -6.62 13.08
C ASP A 80 -1.26 -7.07 12.51
N PRO A 81 -1.11 -8.31 11.98
CA PRO A 81 0.16 -8.76 11.42
C PRO A 81 0.45 -7.99 10.13
N MET A 82 1.69 -7.50 10.01
CA MET A 82 2.08 -6.61 8.91
C MET A 82 2.94 -7.32 7.86
N GLU A 83 4.11 -7.77 8.19
CA GLU A 83 5.06 -8.39 7.27
C GLU A 83 5.65 -9.66 7.89
N LEU A 84 5.93 -10.66 7.07
CA LEU A 84 6.57 -11.92 7.48
C LEU A 84 7.90 -12.14 6.74
N THR A 85 8.72 -13.02 7.29
CA THR A 85 9.94 -13.48 6.63
C THR A 85 10.21 -14.95 6.98
N VAL A 86 10.72 -15.71 6.01
CA VAL A 86 10.92 -17.15 6.14
C VAL A 86 12.40 -17.48 6.23
N ALA A 87 12.81 -18.10 7.34
CA ALA A 87 14.19 -18.51 7.53
C ALA A 87 14.53 -19.76 6.71
N PRO A 88 15.83 -19.97 6.36
CA PRO A 88 16.27 -21.16 5.61
C PRO A 88 15.96 -22.48 6.31
N ASP A 89 15.78 -22.48 7.63
CA ASP A 89 15.42 -23.64 8.46
C ASP A 89 13.90 -23.86 8.58
N GLY A 90 13.10 -23.06 7.86
CA GLY A 90 11.65 -23.17 7.83
C GLY A 90 10.92 -22.41 8.94
N ARG A 91 11.64 -21.75 9.86
CA ARG A 91 11.01 -20.86 10.84
C ARG A 91 10.39 -19.66 10.12
N VAL A 92 9.21 -19.21 10.60
CA VAL A 92 8.50 -18.05 10.05
C VAL A 92 8.39 -16.98 11.12
N PHE A 93 8.99 -15.82 10.87
CA PHE A 93 8.85 -14.65 11.71
C PHE A 93 7.84 -13.69 11.11
N TRP A 94 7.06 -13.00 11.93
CA TRP A 94 6.26 -11.85 11.50
C TRP A 94 6.22 -10.80 12.58
N VAL A 95 5.92 -9.58 12.15
CA VAL A 95 5.73 -8.44 13.04
C VAL A 95 4.26 -8.03 13.07
N GLU A 96 3.76 -7.78 14.26
CA GLU A 96 2.45 -7.16 14.50
C GLU A 96 2.62 -5.65 14.67
N ARG A 97 1.65 -4.89 14.20
CA ARG A 97 1.69 -3.42 14.17
C ARG A 97 2.06 -2.78 15.51
N ALA A 98 1.63 -3.39 16.62
CA ALA A 98 1.96 -2.94 17.99
C ALA A 98 3.41 -3.25 18.43
N GLY A 99 4.26 -3.79 17.56
CA GLY A 99 5.65 -4.09 17.87
C GLY A 99 5.89 -5.48 18.44
N VAL A 100 4.90 -6.38 18.40
CA VAL A 100 5.11 -7.77 18.79
C VAL A 100 5.73 -8.52 17.62
N VAL A 101 6.86 -9.18 17.86
CA VAL A 101 7.47 -10.10 16.89
C VAL A 101 7.11 -11.52 17.31
N LYS A 102 6.55 -12.29 16.39
CA LYS A 102 6.20 -13.69 16.60
C LYS A 102 7.06 -14.60 15.75
N LEU A 103 7.17 -15.83 16.18
CA LEU A 103 7.94 -16.89 15.54
C LEU A 103 7.13 -18.19 15.54
N TRP A 104 6.79 -18.68 14.35
CA TRP A 104 6.31 -20.05 14.17
C TRP A 104 7.49 -21.00 13.93
N LYS A 105 7.44 -22.18 14.57
CA LYS A 105 8.50 -23.18 14.55
C LYS A 105 8.02 -24.48 13.87
N PRO A 106 8.73 -24.93 12.83
CA PRO A 106 8.31 -26.12 12.07
C PRO A 106 8.45 -27.44 12.87
N ASP A 107 9.40 -27.50 13.81
CA ASP A 107 9.66 -28.71 14.64
C ASP A 107 8.56 -29.00 15.64
N THR A 108 7.99 -27.98 16.23
CA THR A 108 6.93 -28.08 17.25
C THR A 108 5.55 -27.69 16.72
N GLN A 109 5.48 -27.17 15.49
CA GLN A 109 4.25 -26.61 14.88
C GLN A 109 3.53 -25.64 15.83
N SER A 110 4.28 -24.76 16.45
CA SER A 110 3.78 -23.83 17.46
C SER A 110 4.40 -22.45 17.31
N THR A 111 3.66 -21.44 17.72
CA THR A 111 4.07 -20.04 17.70
C THR A 111 4.44 -19.55 19.09
N VAL A 112 5.51 -18.77 19.16
CA VAL A 112 5.94 -18.08 20.38
C VAL A 112 6.10 -16.58 20.12
N VAL A 113 6.00 -15.78 21.18
CA VAL A 113 6.37 -14.35 21.11
C VAL A 113 7.88 -14.25 21.18
N ALA A 114 8.52 -13.82 20.11
CA ALA A 114 9.98 -13.66 20.04
C ALA A 114 10.47 -12.32 20.61
N ALA A 115 9.67 -11.27 20.57
CA ALA A 115 9.97 -9.97 21.17
C ALA A 115 8.71 -9.09 21.32
N LYS A 116 8.84 -8.06 22.18
CA LYS A 116 7.92 -6.91 22.20
C LYS A 116 8.76 -5.64 22.13
N LEU A 117 8.60 -4.90 21.06
CA LEU A 117 9.35 -3.67 20.76
C LEU A 117 8.49 -2.45 21.08
N ALA A 118 9.02 -1.49 21.82
CA ALA A 118 8.32 -0.24 22.07
C ALA A 118 8.06 0.47 20.73
N THR A 119 6.79 0.74 20.44
CA THR A 119 6.34 1.20 19.12
C THR A 119 5.22 2.23 19.26
N PHE A 120 5.30 3.31 18.49
CA PHE A 120 4.19 4.25 18.32
C PHE A 120 3.19 3.67 17.31
N THR A 121 1.91 3.64 17.67
CA THR A 121 0.82 3.06 16.85
C THR A 121 -0.27 4.06 16.51
N GLY A 122 0.00 5.35 16.73
CA GLY A 122 -0.92 6.41 16.32
C GLY A 122 -0.98 6.55 14.80
N LEU A 123 -2.08 7.08 14.29
CA LEU A 123 -2.27 7.27 12.83
C LEU A 123 -2.13 5.93 12.07
N GLU A 124 -1.26 5.88 11.05
CA GLU A 124 -0.90 4.63 10.34
C GLU A 124 0.44 4.05 10.79
N ASP A 125 1.10 4.69 11.78
CA ASP A 125 2.37 4.23 12.31
C ASP A 125 2.28 2.86 12.99
N GLY A 126 3.44 2.21 13.13
CA GLY A 126 3.54 0.90 13.74
C GLY A 126 4.91 0.26 13.54
N ALA A 127 5.00 -1.03 13.86
CA ALA A 127 6.04 -1.91 13.36
C ALA A 127 5.50 -2.56 12.08
N LEU A 128 6.02 -2.15 10.92
CA LEU A 128 5.41 -2.41 9.62
C LEU A 128 6.25 -3.30 8.71
N GLY A 129 7.53 -3.53 9.08
CA GLY A 129 8.43 -4.32 8.26
C GLY A 129 9.36 -5.23 9.06
N ILE A 130 9.64 -6.40 8.50
CA ILE A 130 10.58 -7.37 9.06
C ILE A 130 11.25 -8.15 7.93
N THR A 131 12.58 -8.32 8.01
CA THR A 131 13.29 -9.17 7.06
C THR A 131 14.54 -9.79 7.70
N LEU A 132 14.95 -10.96 7.20
CA LEU A 132 16.16 -11.62 7.64
C LEU A 132 17.38 -11.12 6.86
N ASP A 133 18.53 -11.08 7.53
CA ASP A 133 19.81 -10.88 6.84
C ASP A 133 20.05 -12.00 5.80
N PRO A 134 20.58 -11.70 4.62
CA PRO A 134 20.92 -12.73 3.63
C PRO A 134 21.85 -13.84 4.16
N ALA A 135 22.64 -13.55 5.20
CA ALA A 135 23.50 -14.50 5.88
C ALA A 135 22.92 -15.02 7.22
N PHE A 136 21.60 -14.96 7.41
CA PHE A 136 20.92 -15.32 8.65
C PHE A 136 21.34 -16.65 9.25
N ALA A 137 21.55 -17.66 8.42
CA ALA A 137 22.04 -18.97 8.89
C ALA A 137 23.40 -18.91 9.63
N LYS A 138 24.17 -17.82 9.46
CA LYS A 138 25.49 -17.61 10.10
C LYS A 138 25.45 -16.57 11.22
N ASN A 139 24.77 -15.46 10.98
CA ASN A 139 24.81 -14.30 11.88
C ASN A 139 23.55 -14.15 12.75
N HIS A 140 22.46 -14.84 12.38
CA HIS A 140 21.17 -14.79 13.07
C HIS A 140 20.59 -13.37 13.17
N TRP A 141 20.86 -12.50 12.18
CA TRP A 141 20.41 -11.13 12.18
C TRP A 141 19.04 -10.99 11.51
N ILE A 142 18.18 -10.22 12.19
CA ILE A 142 16.85 -9.84 11.69
C ILE A 142 16.70 -8.32 11.78
N TYR A 143 16.04 -7.73 10.80
CA TYR A 143 15.80 -6.28 10.72
C TYR A 143 14.32 -6.00 10.92
N VAL A 144 14.02 -4.99 11.72
CA VAL A 144 12.64 -4.55 11.98
C VAL A 144 12.54 -3.05 11.72
N ASN A 145 11.52 -2.68 10.96
CA ASN A 145 11.10 -1.29 10.75
C ASN A 145 9.98 -0.96 11.75
N ARG A 146 10.17 0.06 12.56
CA ARG A 146 9.13 0.53 13.48
C ARG A 146 9.18 2.04 13.72
N SER A 147 8.03 2.61 14.03
CA SER A 147 7.92 3.98 14.53
C SER A 147 8.27 4.02 16.01
N LEU A 148 9.26 4.84 16.38
CA LEU A 148 9.68 4.99 17.78
C LEU A 148 8.58 5.69 18.61
N PRO A 149 8.42 5.39 19.92
CA PRO A 149 7.37 5.97 20.75
C PRO A 149 7.46 7.50 20.88
N GLU A 150 8.67 8.05 20.89
CA GLU A 150 8.93 9.44 21.16
C GLU A 150 8.38 10.34 20.05
N THR A 151 7.66 11.37 20.45
CA THR A 151 7.18 12.45 19.59
C THR A 151 7.74 13.77 20.10
N THR A 152 8.39 14.52 19.22
CA THR A 152 8.94 15.84 19.51
C THR A 152 8.22 16.90 18.67
N THR A 153 8.55 18.17 18.86
CA THR A 153 7.99 19.28 18.09
C THR A 153 9.13 20.12 17.51
N ASN A 154 9.07 20.38 16.21
CA ASN A 154 9.97 21.29 15.50
C ASN A 154 9.18 22.45 14.89
N SER A 155 9.80 23.26 14.04
CA SER A 155 9.17 24.42 13.37
C SER A 155 8.01 24.03 12.42
N GLN A 156 7.88 22.75 12.07
CA GLN A 156 6.84 22.23 11.16
C GLN A 156 5.74 21.46 11.90
N GLY A 157 5.80 21.35 13.24
CA GLY A 157 4.84 20.67 14.08
C GLY A 157 5.40 19.41 14.75
N LYS A 158 4.51 18.48 15.11
CA LYS A 158 4.90 17.22 15.75
C LYS A 158 5.61 16.30 14.77
N VAL A 159 6.71 15.72 15.21
CA VAL A 159 7.53 14.78 14.44
C VAL A 159 7.90 13.56 15.27
N GLY A 160 8.16 12.46 14.61
CA GLY A 160 8.68 11.23 15.19
C GLY A 160 9.66 10.56 14.25
N ILE A 161 10.20 9.44 14.69
CA ILE A 161 11.23 8.69 13.97
C ILE A 161 10.68 7.33 13.57
N ILE A 162 10.82 6.99 12.29
CA ILE A 162 10.75 5.62 11.80
C ILE A 162 12.19 5.09 11.81
N ARG A 163 12.41 3.98 12.50
CA ARG A 163 13.71 3.33 12.63
C ARG A 163 13.72 1.97 12.00
N VAL A 164 14.73 1.68 11.18
CA VAL A 164 15.15 0.30 10.94
C VAL A 164 16.29 -0.03 11.90
N ALA A 165 16.07 -1.06 12.71
CA ALA A 165 17.08 -1.61 13.59
C ALA A 165 17.30 -3.09 13.32
N ARG A 166 18.52 -3.56 13.53
CA ARG A 166 18.90 -4.96 13.49
C ARG A 166 18.94 -5.54 14.90
N PHE A 167 18.48 -6.78 15.03
CA PHE A 167 18.53 -7.58 16.24
C PHE A 167 19.22 -8.92 15.95
N THR A 168 19.75 -9.57 16.99
CA THR A 168 20.25 -10.94 16.91
C THR A 168 19.21 -11.89 17.47
N VAL A 169 18.88 -12.94 16.73
CA VAL A 169 17.99 -14.02 17.18
C VAL A 169 18.84 -15.02 18.01
N LYS A 170 18.43 -15.28 19.26
CA LYS A 170 19.03 -16.28 20.17
C LYS A 170 17.96 -17.31 20.53
N GLY A 171 18.08 -18.52 20.00
CA GLY A 171 17.02 -19.52 20.12
C GLY A 171 15.72 -19.03 19.49
N ASP A 172 14.68 -18.89 20.30
CA ASP A 172 13.34 -18.45 19.88
C ASP A 172 13.07 -16.95 20.18
N GLN A 173 14.07 -16.20 20.65
CA GLN A 173 13.91 -14.82 21.11
C GLN A 173 14.81 -13.85 20.32
N LEU A 174 14.35 -12.63 20.14
CA LEU A 174 15.21 -11.51 19.75
C LEU A 174 15.94 -11.01 21.00
N ASP A 175 17.26 -10.96 20.93
CA ASP A 175 18.07 -10.31 21.97
C ASP A 175 17.90 -8.78 21.87
N LEU A 176 17.06 -8.21 22.72
CA LEU A 176 16.78 -6.78 22.73
C LEU A 176 18.01 -5.92 23.05
N ALA A 177 18.98 -6.46 23.81
CA ALA A 177 20.25 -5.76 24.09
C ALA A 177 21.15 -5.65 22.85
N SER A 178 20.90 -6.44 21.81
CA SER A 178 21.61 -6.38 20.54
C SER A 178 21.05 -5.36 19.56
N GLU A 179 20.02 -4.59 19.94
CA GLU A 179 19.45 -3.58 19.05
C GLU A 179 20.53 -2.67 18.48
N THR A 180 20.64 -2.68 17.17
CA THR A 180 21.62 -1.87 16.43
C THR A 180 20.89 -1.01 15.42
N PRO A 181 20.79 0.31 15.63
CA PRO A 181 20.17 1.21 14.68
C PRO A 181 20.90 1.20 13.33
N ILE A 182 20.13 1.11 12.25
CA ILE A 182 20.64 1.14 10.88
C ILE A 182 20.35 2.49 10.25
N ILE A 183 19.07 2.89 10.21
CA ILE A 183 18.66 4.19 9.67
C ILE A 183 17.47 4.73 10.45
N ASP A 184 17.48 6.04 10.69
CA ASP A 184 16.38 6.81 11.25
C ASP A 184 15.84 7.79 10.21
N VAL A 185 14.52 7.85 10.08
CA VAL A 185 13.81 8.76 9.17
C VAL A 185 12.79 9.56 9.96
N GLU A 186 12.93 10.89 9.92
CA GLU A 186 11.95 11.79 10.54
C GLU A 186 10.68 11.86 9.68
N THR A 187 9.52 11.76 10.35
CA THR A 187 8.19 11.89 9.75
C THR A 187 7.33 12.83 10.57
N GLN A 188 6.40 13.56 9.90
CA GLN A 188 5.42 14.37 10.61
C GLN A 188 4.38 13.49 11.30
N ARG A 189 3.89 13.91 12.48
CA ARG A 189 2.85 13.27 13.28
C ARG A 189 1.66 14.18 13.58
N GLU A 190 1.50 15.27 12.81
CA GLU A 190 0.33 16.15 12.91
C GLU A 190 -0.89 15.55 12.22
N GLN A 191 -0.65 14.83 11.13
CA GLN A 191 -1.67 14.28 10.27
C GLN A 191 -1.35 12.83 9.90
N CYS A 192 -2.38 11.99 9.60
CA CYS A 192 -2.11 10.74 8.90
C CYS A 192 -1.71 11.09 7.44
N CYS A 193 -1.25 10.29 6.61
CA CYS A 193 -1.21 8.83 6.46
C CYS A 193 0.06 8.48 5.69
N HIS A 194 0.05 7.30 5.07
CA HIS A 194 1.06 6.80 4.16
C HIS A 194 2.44 6.59 4.81
N VAL A 195 2.61 5.48 5.50
CA VAL A 195 3.84 5.15 6.25
C VAL A 195 4.73 4.18 5.48
N GLY A 196 4.17 3.30 4.63
CA GLY A 196 4.94 2.24 3.96
C GLY A 196 5.47 1.21 4.94
N GLY A 197 6.78 0.96 4.93
CA GLY A 197 7.48 0.25 6.00
C GLY A 197 8.09 -1.10 5.63
N SER A 198 7.84 -1.63 4.44
CA SER A 198 8.32 -2.95 4.00
C SER A 198 9.84 -2.98 3.82
N LEU A 199 10.45 -4.14 4.10
CA LEU A 199 11.88 -4.39 4.05
C LEU A 199 12.20 -5.59 3.15
N THR A 200 13.21 -5.47 2.30
CA THR A 200 13.75 -6.60 1.53
C THR A 200 15.24 -6.43 1.24
N PHE A 201 15.94 -7.54 0.94
CA PHE A 201 17.34 -7.52 0.55
C PHE A 201 17.55 -7.99 -0.89
N ASP A 202 18.48 -7.34 -1.60
CA ASP A 202 19.01 -7.90 -2.83
C ASP A 202 20.09 -8.96 -2.59
N ALA A 203 20.50 -9.65 -3.66
CA ALA A 203 21.55 -10.67 -3.59
C ALA A 203 22.94 -10.11 -3.20
N ALA A 204 23.17 -8.81 -3.33
CA ALA A 204 24.41 -8.14 -2.93
C ALA A 204 24.40 -7.71 -1.46
N GLY A 205 23.30 -7.94 -0.74
CA GLY A 205 23.12 -7.55 0.66
C GLY A 205 22.85 -6.07 0.85
N ASN A 206 22.26 -5.41 -0.13
CA ASN A 206 21.70 -4.09 0.07
C ASN A 206 20.27 -4.22 0.59
N LEU A 207 19.96 -3.45 1.62
CA LEU A 207 18.62 -3.36 2.21
C LEU A 207 17.81 -2.30 1.47
N TYR A 208 16.62 -2.67 1.05
CA TYR A 208 15.60 -1.76 0.55
C TYR A 208 14.57 -1.52 1.64
N MET A 209 14.17 -0.27 1.82
CA MET A 209 13.16 0.17 2.77
C MET A 209 12.17 1.08 2.07
N SER A 210 10.89 0.73 2.09
CA SER A 210 9.84 1.61 1.60
C SER A 210 9.37 2.57 2.68
N ILE A 211 9.07 3.81 2.28
CA ILE A 211 8.48 4.84 3.16
C ILE A 211 7.46 5.61 2.34
N GLY A 212 6.23 5.72 2.84
CA GLY A 212 5.18 6.52 2.22
C GLY A 212 5.47 8.01 2.25
N ASP A 213 4.66 8.80 1.55
CA ASP A 213 4.88 10.24 1.42
C ASP A 213 4.52 11.04 2.68
N ASN A 214 3.90 10.39 3.66
CA ASN A 214 3.51 11.00 4.94
C ASN A 214 2.65 12.25 4.72
N THR A 215 1.72 12.19 3.75
CA THR A 215 0.85 13.31 3.34
C THR A 215 -0.60 12.96 3.60
N ASN A 216 -1.34 13.88 4.24
CA ASN A 216 -2.78 13.70 4.47
C ASN A 216 -3.56 13.93 3.17
N PRO A 217 -4.37 12.97 2.69
CA PRO A 217 -5.20 13.13 1.51
C PRO A 217 -6.53 13.85 1.78
N PHE A 218 -6.86 14.18 3.04
CA PHE A 218 -8.14 14.74 3.48
C PHE A 218 -8.00 16.19 3.95
N ASP A 219 -9.13 16.86 4.18
CA ASP A 219 -9.21 18.16 4.88
C ASP A 219 -8.35 19.30 4.31
N SER A 220 -8.18 19.34 2.98
CA SER A 220 -7.39 20.36 2.29
C SER A 220 -8.17 21.12 1.21
N ASP A 221 -9.50 21.22 1.33
CA ASP A 221 -10.38 21.82 0.31
C ASP A 221 -10.21 21.20 -1.09
N GLY A 222 -9.76 19.94 -1.14
CA GLY A 222 -9.46 19.21 -2.37
C GLY A 222 -8.12 19.59 -3.02
N PHE A 223 -7.21 20.31 -2.35
CA PHE A 223 -5.90 20.67 -2.89
C PHE A 223 -4.82 19.63 -2.65
N SER A 224 -4.95 18.77 -1.61
CA SER A 224 -4.03 17.64 -1.45
C SER A 224 -4.00 16.78 -2.73
N PRO A 225 -2.86 16.30 -3.21
CA PRO A 225 -1.52 16.33 -2.60
C PRO A 225 -0.65 17.54 -3.01
N HIS A 226 -1.23 18.64 -3.46
CA HIS A 226 -0.50 19.83 -3.90
C HIS A 226 -0.90 21.09 -3.12
N ASP A 227 -1.19 20.97 -1.83
CA ASP A 227 -1.60 22.12 -1.01
C ASP A 227 -0.38 22.92 -0.52
N GLU A 228 0.07 23.84 -1.34
CA GLU A 228 1.23 24.71 -1.10
C GLU A 228 0.93 25.90 -0.19
N ARG A 229 -0.29 26.02 0.34
CA ARG A 229 -0.67 27.14 1.23
C ARG A 229 0.11 27.14 2.54
N ALA A 230 0.36 28.31 3.10
CA ALA A 230 1.00 28.45 4.39
C ALA A 230 0.25 27.65 5.49
N GLY A 231 0.98 26.93 6.33
CA GLY A 231 0.40 26.06 7.37
C GLY A 231 -0.20 24.75 6.85
N ARG A 232 -0.11 24.45 5.56
CA ARG A 232 -0.65 23.21 4.96
C ARG A 232 0.46 22.20 4.59
N TYR A 233 1.61 22.31 5.22
CA TYR A 233 2.76 21.44 5.00
C TYR A 233 2.43 19.93 4.97
N PRO A 234 1.58 19.35 5.87
CA PRO A 234 1.23 17.94 5.82
C PRO A 234 0.38 17.51 4.61
N TRP A 235 -0.14 18.44 3.80
CA TRP A 235 -0.99 18.17 2.63
C TRP A 235 -0.29 18.37 1.28
N ASP A 236 1.03 18.66 1.32
CA ASP A 236 1.83 18.86 0.12
C ASP A 236 2.82 17.70 -0.10
N GLY A 237 2.47 16.75 -0.97
CA GLY A 237 3.33 15.61 -1.35
C GLY A 237 4.58 16.02 -2.13
N GLN A 238 4.63 17.28 -2.64
CA GLN A 238 5.84 17.80 -3.28
C GLN A 238 6.97 18.06 -2.27
N ARG A 239 6.64 18.29 -0.98
CA ARG A 239 7.64 18.40 0.09
C ARG A 239 8.35 17.08 0.40
N SER A 240 7.75 15.96 0.05
CA SER A 240 8.17 14.59 0.39
C SER A 240 8.47 13.77 -0.85
N ALA A 241 7.45 13.19 -1.50
CA ALA A 241 7.60 12.23 -2.58
C ALA A 241 8.42 12.79 -3.77
N ALA A 242 8.13 14.02 -4.21
CA ALA A 242 8.84 14.69 -5.30
C ALA A 242 10.03 15.57 -4.83
N ASN A 243 10.41 15.51 -3.55
CA ASN A 243 11.56 16.25 -3.01
C ASN A 243 12.78 15.33 -2.95
N ALA A 244 13.79 15.62 -3.75
CA ALA A 244 15.03 14.85 -3.81
C ALA A 244 15.85 14.89 -2.51
N ASN A 245 15.62 15.88 -1.64
CA ASN A 245 16.28 16.03 -0.33
C ASN A 245 15.47 15.44 0.83
N SER A 246 14.43 14.65 0.53
CA SER A 246 13.60 13.96 1.53
C SER A 246 13.78 12.45 1.44
N LEU A 247 13.67 11.75 2.58
CA LEU A 247 13.66 10.29 2.64
C LEU A 247 12.24 9.69 2.62
N VAL A 248 11.19 10.52 2.71
CA VAL A 248 9.77 10.11 2.70
C VAL A 248 9.20 10.14 1.28
N GLY A 249 8.28 9.23 0.97
CA GLY A 249 7.77 9.00 -0.39
C GLY A 249 8.79 8.32 -1.30
N LYS A 250 9.52 7.34 -0.75
CA LYS A 250 10.71 6.73 -1.37
C LYS A 250 10.75 5.22 -1.17
N VAL A 251 11.55 4.55 -2.01
CA VAL A 251 12.23 3.32 -1.63
C VAL A 251 13.71 3.65 -1.51
N LEU A 252 14.24 3.51 -0.30
CA LEU A 252 15.65 3.74 0.01
C LEU A 252 16.44 2.45 -0.25
N ARG A 253 17.71 2.57 -0.68
CA ARG A 253 18.63 1.45 -0.80
C ARG A 253 19.94 1.79 -0.11
N ILE A 254 20.27 1.00 0.90
CA ILE A 254 21.44 1.17 1.75
C ILE A 254 22.15 -0.17 1.98
N LYS A 255 23.40 -0.17 2.37
CA LYS A 255 24.11 -1.37 2.78
C LYS A 255 24.41 -1.33 4.29
N PRO A 256 23.67 -2.11 5.11
CA PRO A 256 23.89 -2.13 6.55
C PRO A 256 25.32 -2.55 6.91
N ARG A 257 25.92 -1.87 7.90
CA ARG A 257 27.23 -2.21 8.44
C ARG A 257 27.12 -3.09 9.68
N PRO A 258 28.08 -4.00 9.93
CA PRO A 258 28.06 -4.85 11.12
C PRO A 258 28.00 -4.07 12.45
N GLN A 259 28.60 -2.90 12.52
CA GLN A 259 28.64 -2.05 13.73
C GLN A 259 27.46 -1.07 13.83
N GLY A 260 26.50 -1.13 12.92
CA GLY A 260 25.39 -0.19 12.81
C GLY A 260 25.61 0.91 11.78
N GLY A 261 24.52 1.64 11.46
CA GLY A 261 24.50 2.54 10.33
C GLY A 261 24.65 1.80 8.99
N TYR A 262 25.01 2.53 7.95
CA TYR A 262 25.04 2.00 6.58
C TYR A 262 26.07 2.69 5.71
N ASP A 263 26.35 2.06 4.57
CA ASP A 263 27.05 2.63 3.43
C ASP A 263 26.06 2.89 2.28
N ILE A 264 26.38 3.83 1.41
CA ILE A 264 25.61 4.09 0.20
C ILE A 264 26.16 3.19 -0.93
N PRO A 265 25.35 2.23 -1.42
CA PRO A 265 25.76 1.39 -2.56
C PRO A 265 25.82 2.22 -3.85
N LYS A 266 26.73 1.83 -4.74
CA LYS A 266 26.81 2.45 -6.08
C LYS A 266 25.49 2.22 -6.85
N GLY A 267 25.10 3.20 -7.65
CA GLY A 267 23.93 3.11 -8.53
C GLY A 267 22.61 3.46 -7.87
N ASN A 268 22.59 4.19 -6.75
CA ASN A 268 21.40 4.92 -6.30
C ASN A 268 21.11 6.11 -7.21
N LEU A 269 19.94 6.72 -7.05
CA LEU A 269 19.46 7.79 -7.92
C LEU A 269 20.40 9.01 -7.87
N PHE A 270 20.92 9.33 -6.68
CA PHE A 270 21.81 10.46 -6.47
C PHE A 270 23.17 10.00 -5.93
N LYS A 271 24.22 10.63 -6.41
CA LYS A 271 25.58 10.39 -5.89
C LYS A 271 25.75 11.07 -4.54
N PRO A 272 26.52 10.48 -3.59
CA PRO A 272 26.91 11.16 -2.36
C PRO A 272 27.51 12.54 -2.64
N GLY A 273 27.08 13.57 -1.88
CA GLY A 273 27.56 14.94 -2.03
C GLY A 273 26.85 15.78 -3.09
N THR A 274 25.86 15.24 -3.82
CA THR A 274 25.04 16.04 -4.74
C THR A 274 24.12 16.96 -3.93
N ALA A 275 24.28 18.26 -4.09
CA ALA A 275 23.50 19.26 -3.35
C ALA A 275 22.00 19.13 -3.58
N GLY A 276 21.19 19.29 -2.54
CA GLY A 276 19.74 19.20 -2.60
C GLY A 276 19.21 17.79 -2.87
N THR A 277 20.00 16.74 -2.55
CA THR A 277 19.59 15.34 -2.76
C THR A 277 19.99 14.45 -1.59
N ARG A 278 19.34 13.29 -1.49
CA ARG A 278 19.67 12.24 -0.52
C ARG A 278 20.20 11.01 -1.26
N PRO A 279 21.46 10.61 -0.98
CA PRO A 279 22.09 9.49 -1.69
C PRO A 279 21.50 8.12 -1.34
N GLU A 280 20.71 8.00 -0.28
CA GLU A 280 19.97 6.79 0.10
C GLU A 280 18.85 6.44 -0.89
N VAL A 281 18.38 7.43 -1.66
CA VAL A 281 17.23 7.28 -2.55
C VAL A 281 17.54 6.37 -3.74
N TYR A 282 16.81 5.27 -3.87
CA TYR A 282 16.80 4.43 -5.06
C TYR A 282 15.63 4.79 -5.97
N VAL A 283 14.41 4.85 -5.41
CA VAL A 283 13.20 5.29 -6.08
C VAL A 283 12.59 6.45 -5.33
N MET A 284 12.12 7.46 -6.03
CA MET A 284 11.34 8.57 -5.50
C MET A 284 10.01 8.72 -6.25
N GLY A 285 9.09 9.50 -5.69
CA GLY A 285 7.78 9.72 -6.30
C GLY A 285 6.78 8.62 -5.97
N ASN A 286 6.71 8.20 -4.70
CA ASN A 286 5.74 7.23 -4.21
C ASN A 286 4.78 7.88 -3.20
N ARG A 287 3.51 7.45 -3.21
CA ARG A 287 2.51 7.82 -2.21
C ARG A 287 2.56 6.91 -1.00
N ASN A 288 2.30 5.64 -1.21
CA ASN A 288 2.33 4.62 -0.16
C ASN A 288 2.82 3.28 -0.73
N PRO A 289 4.14 3.13 -0.94
CA PRO A 289 4.75 1.88 -1.41
C PRO A 289 4.72 0.88 -0.25
N PHE A 290 3.63 0.09 -0.18
CA PHE A 290 3.30 -0.64 1.03
C PHE A 290 4.04 -1.97 1.15
N ARG A 291 4.20 -2.72 0.04
CA ARG A 291 5.00 -3.96 0.01
C ARG A 291 5.95 -3.96 -1.16
N VAL A 292 7.21 -4.28 -0.86
CA VAL A 292 8.30 -4.27 -1.84
C VAL A 292 8.96 -5.64 -1.93
N SER A 293 9.42 -6.00 -3.12
CA SER A 293 10.16 -7.22 -3.36
C SER A 293 11.28 -6.98 -4.37
N VAL A 294 12.47 -7.52 -4.12
CA VAL A 294 13.58 -7.48 -5.08
C VAL A 294 13.72 -8.85 -5.73
N ASP A 295 13.64 -8.87 -7.04
CA ASP A 295 14.01 -10.05 -7.81
C ASP A 295 15.53 -10.30 -7.66
N ARG A 296 15.88 -11.38 -6.98
CA ARG A 296 17.27 -11.72 -6.67
C ARG A 296 18.10 -12.09 -7.89
N LYS A 297 17.47 -12.41 -9.04
CA LYS A 297 18.17 -12.77 -10.28
C LYS A 297 18.51 -11.54 -11.11
N THR A 298 17.58 -10.62 -11.26
CA THR A 298 17.75 -9.42 -12.08
C THR A 298 18.18 -8.19 -11.28
N GLY A 299 17.89 -8.18 -9.98
CA GLY A 299 18.04 -7.01 -9.12
C GLY A 299 16.93 -5.97 -9.31
N TYR A 300 15.90 -6.27 -10.09
CA TYR A 300 14.78 -5.35 -10.27
C TYR A 300 13.93 -5.27 -9.02
N LEU A 301 13.50 -4.06 -8.69
CA LEU A 301 12.62 -3.81 -7.58
C LEU A 301 11.17 -3.78 -8.06
N TYR A 302 10.30 -4.52 -7.38
CA TYR A 302 8.85 -4.48 -7.55
C TYR A 302 8.20 -3.96 -6.27
N TRP A 303 7.14 -3.17 -6.40
CA TRP A 303 6.33 -2.75 -5.27
C TRP A 303 4.89 -2.47 -5.66
N GLY A 304 4.00 -2.66 -4.70
CA GLY A 304 2.62 -2.20 -4.79
C GLY A 304 2.50 -0.79 -4.23
N GLU A 305 1.84 0.08 -4.96
CA GLU A 305 1.59 1.48 -4.63
C GLU A 305 0.11 1.70 -4.35
N VAL A 306 -0.22 2.06 -3.11
CA VAL A 306 -1.59 2.44 -2.77
C VAL A 306 -1.83 3.88 -3.22
N GLY A 307 -2.52 4.01 -4.32
CA GLY A 307 -2.77 5.27 -5.01
C GLY A 307 -3.93 6.09 -4.40
N PRO A 308 -4.21 7.27 -4.95
CA PRO A 308 -5.25 8.15 -4.45
C PRO A 308 -6.66 7.61 -4.69
N ASP A 309 -7.57 7.85 -3.73
CA ASP A 309 -8.96 7.36 -3.76
C ASP A 309 -9.90 8.09 -4.73
N SER A 310 -9.41 9.07 -5.46
CA SER A 310 -10.22 9.81 -6.43
C SER A 310 -10.90 8.88 -7.44
N GLY A 311 -12.22 8.76 -7.38
CA GLY A 311 -13.00 7.88 -8.26
C GLY A 311 -13.17 8.39 -9.69
N HIS A 312 -12.95 9.68 -9.92
CA HIS A 312 -13.20 10.35 -11.19
C HIS A 312 -12.07 11.31 -11.54
N ALA A 313 -11.79 11.44 -12.85
CA ALA A 313 -10.96 12.52 -13.35
C ALA A 313 -11.73 13.85 -13.21
N ASP A 314 -10.99 14.92 -12.91
CA ASP A 314 -11.50 16.28 -12.84
C ASP A 314 -10.76 17.15 -13.82
N ALA A 315 -11.50 17.93 -14.64
CA ALA A 315 -10.90 18.77 -15.68
C ALA A 315 -9.91 19.81 -15.16
N LYS A 316 -10.01 20.17 -13.87
CA LYS A 316 -9.16 21.16 -13.21
C LYS A 316 -8.05 20.55 -12.35
N ARG A 317 -8.18 19.27 -12.00
CA ARG A 317 -7.27 18.62 -11.07
C ARG A 317 -6.48 17.47 -11.73
N GLY A 318 -6.99 16.92 -12.83
CA GLY A 318 -6.33 15.86 -13.56
C GLY A 318 -6.95 14.48 -13.39
N SER A 319 -6.13 13.45 -13.36
CA SER A 319 -6.54 12.06 -13.43
C SER A 319 -7.36 11.59 -12.22
N ALA A 320 -8.21 10.59 -12.44
CA ALA A 320 -8.69 9.71 -11.39
C ALA A 320 -7.53 8.97 -10.71
N GLY A 321 -7.77 8.44 -9.52
CA GLY A 321 -6.80 7.62 -8.80
C GLY A 321 -6.64 6.23 -9.40
N PHE A 322 -5.42 5.72 -9.35
CA PHE A 322 -5.04 4.36 -9.72
C PHE A 322 -4.15 3.79 -8.63
N ASP A 323 -4.32 2.50 -8.34
CA ASP A 323 -3.28 1.74 -7.67
C ASP A 323 -2.33 1.16 -8.71
N GLU A 324 -1.09 0.92 -8.29
CA GLU A 324 -0.03 0.53 -9.20
C GLU A 324 0.77 -0.66 -8.66
N VAL A 325 1.23 -1.50 -9.56
CA VAL A 325 2.40 -2.34 -9.32
C VAL A 325 3.51 -1.79 -10.20
N ASN A 326 4.58 -1.39 -9.57
CA ASN A 326 5.71 -0.76 -10.22
C ASN A 326 6.88 -1.74 -10.38
N GLN A 327 7.71 -1.51 -11.41
CA GLN A 327 8.94 -2.24 -11.67
C GLN A 327 10.07 -1.22 -11.90
N ALA A 328 11.06 -1.18 -11.01
CA ALA A 328 12.26 -0.38 -11.23
C ALA A 328 13.43 -1.25 -11.70
N ARG A 329 13.78 -1.12 -12.98
CA ARG A 329 14.97 -1.75 -13.58
C ARG A 329 16.25 -0.96 -13.30
N LYS A 330 16.07 0.29 -12.95
CA LYS A 330 17.09 1.28 -12.57
C LYS A 330 16.46 2.31 -11.63
N PRO A 331 17.26 3.05 -10.85
CA PRO A 331 16.72 4.10 -9.99
C PRO A 331 16.00 5.19 -10.81
N GLY A 332 15.01 5.84 -10.19
CA GLY A 332 14.25 6.85 -10.91
C GLY A 332 13.14 7.53 -10.09
N PHE A 333 12.41 8.39 -10.80
CA PHE A 333 11.21 9.06 -10.31
C PHE A 333 9.96 8.38 -10.90
N PHE A 334 9.01 7.96 -10.01
CA PHE A 334 7.81 7.19 -10.39
C PHE A 334 6.51 8.00 -10.28
N GLY A 335 6.65 9.32 -10.32
CA GLY A 335 5.58 10.23 -10.69
C GLY A 335 4.84 10.92 -9.56
N TRP A 336 4.55 10.27 -8.44
CA TRP A 336 3.78 10.90 -7.36
C TRP A 336 4.50 12.11 -6.73
N PRO A 337 3.81 13.21 -6.43
CA PRO A 337 2.37 13.46 -6.54
C PRO A 337 1.92 14.07 -7.88
N MET A 338 2.78 14.16 -8.88
CA MET A 338 2.54 14.85 -10.15
C MET A 338 1.83 13.98 -11.18
N PHE A 339 2.06 12.67 -11.13
CA PHE A 339 1.57 11.69 -12.10
C PHE A 339 1.07 10.44 -11.40
N VAL A 340 0.22 9.67 -12.09
CA VAL A 340 -0.28 8.36 -11.66
C VAL A 340 -0.48 7.45 -12.87
N GLY A 341 -0.36 6.13 -12.68
CA GLY A 341 -0.58 5.12 -13.70
C GLY A 341 0.45 5.19 -14.83
N ASP A 342 -0.01 5.37 -16.04
CA ASP A 342 0.83 5.54 -17.25
C ASP A 342 1.29 7.00 -17.46
N ASN A 343 1.72 7.67 -16.40
CA ASN A 343 2.11 9.07 -16.35
C ASN A 343 0.95 10.04 -16.63
N ARG A 344 -0.25 9.72 -16.17
CA ARG A 344 -1.40 10.64 -16.22
C ARG A 344 -1.15 11.81 -15.29
N ALA A 345 -1.01 12.99 -15.88
CA ALA A 345 -0.65 14.17 -15.15
C ALA A 345 -1.80 14.71 -14.27
N TYR A 346 -1.44 15.15 -13.09
CA TYR A 346 -2.24 16.06 -12.30
C TYR A 346 -2.00 17.50 -12.74
N THR A 347 -2.84 18.41 -12.24
CA THR A 347 -2.73 19.83 -12.53
C THR A 347 -2.27 20.57 -11.29
N LYS A 348 -1.17 21.29 -11.42
CA LYS A 348 -0.64 22.15 -10.37
C LYS A 348 -1.59 23.32 -10.12
N VAL A 349 -1.87 23.63 -8.86
CA VAL A 349 -2.60 24.83 -8.45
C VAL A 349 -1.64 26.00 -8.32
N ASN A 350 -1.94 27.13 -8.97
CA ASN A 350 -1.20 28.36 -8.76
C ASN A 350 -1.81 29.15 -7.59
N PHE A 351 -1.19 29.03 -6.41
CA PHE A 351 -1.65 29.74 -5.22
C PHE A 351 -1.21 31.21 -5.19
N VAL A 352 -0.20 31.61 -5.96
CA VAL A 352 0.27 33.01 -6.01
C VAL A 352 -0.80 33.91 -6.63
N ASP A 353 -1.41 33.47 -7.73
CA ASP A 353 -2.50 34.19 -8.37
C ASP A 353 -3.81 34.14 -7.55
N ARG A 354 -3.82 33.33 -6.49
CA ARG A 354 -4.96 33.10 -5.61
C ARG A 354 -4.78 33.65 -4.18
N GLN A 355 -3.73 34.40 -3.89
CA GLN A 355 -3.57 35.00 -2.56
C GLN A 355 -4.72 35.94 -2.18
N GLY A 356 -5.44 36.49 -3.14
CA GLY A 356 -6.75 37.09 -2.91
C GLY A 356 -7.94 36.12 -3.06
N GLY A 357 -7.72 34.95 -3.66
CA GLY A 357 -8.78 34.06 -4.16
C GLY A 357 -9.27 33.00 -3.17
N THR A 358 -8.42 32.51 -2.24
CA THR A 358 -8.86 31.47 -1.29
C THR A 358 -9.71 32.08 -0.19
N ASP A 359 -9.28 33.20 0.36
CA ASP A 359 -10.07 33.96 1.33
C ASP A 359 -11.33 34.54 0.68
N ALA A 360 -11.21 34.99 -0.59
CA ALA A 360 -12.34 35.46 -1.38
C ALA A 360 -13.32 34.33 -1.70
N ARG A 361 -12.83 33.11 -1.99
CA ARG A 361 -13.69 31.95 -2.24
C ARG A 361 -14.38 31.47 -0.98
N GLN A 362 -13.68 31.38 0.15
CA GLN A 362 -14.25 31.04 1.45
C GLN A 362 -15.27 32.10 1.89
N ALA A 363 -14.94 33.39 1.73
CA ALA A 363 -15.87 34.48 2.01
C ALA A 363 -17.12 34.39 1.14
N TYR A 364 -16.96 34.16 -0.17
CA TYR A 364 -18.07 33.95 -1.11
C TYR A 364 -18.94 32.76 -0.71
N ASP A 365 -18.36 31.57 -0.47
CA ASP A 365 -19.09 30.36 -0.12
C ASP A 365 -19.77 30.50 1.26
N LYS A 366 -19.16 31.19 2.21
CA LYS A 366 -19.74 31.48 3.53
C LYS A 366 -20.98 32.38 3.41
N VAL A 367 -20.85 33.48 2.68
CA VAL A 367 -21.97 34.41 2.46
C VAL A 367 -23.07 33.77 1.63
N ARG A 368 -22.72 32.98 0.62
CA ARG A 368 -23.69 32.20 -0.17
C ARG A 368 -24.49 31.25 0.70
N LYS A 369 -23.84 30.45 1.55
CA LYS A 369 -24.52 29.53 2.50
C LYS A 369 -25.42 30.31 3.45
N GLN A 370 -24.97 31.43 3.98
CA GLN A 370 -25.78 32.30 4.87
C GLN A 370 -27.04 32.78 4.18
N ILE A 371 -26.91 33.23 2.91
CA ILE A 371 -28.07 33.66 2.09
C ILE A 371 -29.05 32.50 1.87
N GLU A 372 -28.53 31.31 1.55
CA GLU A 372 -29.37 30.10 1.33
C GLU A 372 -30.14 29.71 2.62
N GLU A 373 -29.49 29.79 3.77
CA GLU A 373 -30.12 29.52 5.08
C GLU A 373 -31.19 30.57 5.43
N MET A 374 -30.91 31.84 5.21
CA MET A 374 -31.88 32.93 5.42
C MET A 374 -33.11 32.75 4.52
N LYS A 375 -32.91 32.44 3.23
CA LYS A 375 -34.00 32.14 2.28
C LYS A 375 -34.82 30.95 2.69
N LYS A 376 -34.21 29.89 3.22
CA LYS A 376 -34.94 28.70 3.76
C LYS A 376 -35.79 29.03 4.95
N LYS A 377 -35.40 30.04 5.75
CA LYS A 377 -36.18 30.55 6.89
C LYS A 377 -37.24 31.59 6.50
N GLY A 378 -37.38 31.92 5.21
CA GLY A 378 -38.30 32.97 4.75
C GLY A 378 -37.77 34.39 4.94
N GLU A 379 -36.54 34.54 5.32
CA GLU A 379 -35.88 35.86 5.55
C GLU A 379 -35.35 36.37 4.20
N THR A 380 -36.18 37.05 3.45
CA THR A 380 -35.82 37.55 2.11
C THR A 380 -35.43 39.03 2.09
N ASN A 381 -35.74 39.77 3.18
CA ASN A 381 -35.36 41.16 3.34
C ASN A 381 -34.03 41.27 4.08
N ASN A 382 -33.14 42.17 3.62
CA ASN A 382 -31.82 42.40 4.20
C ASN A 382 -30.83 41.22 4.07
N LEU A 383 -30.88 40.52 2.93
CA LEU A 383 -29.87 39.51 2.60
C LEU A 383 -28.48 40.17 2.48
N PRO A 384 -27.43 39.53 3.01
CA PRO A 384 -26.06 40.02 2.83
C PRO A 384 -25.73 40.16 1.33
N GLU A 385 -24.94 41.17 0.99
CA GLU A 385 -24.43 41.30 -0.37
C GLU A 385 -23.46 40.19 -0.64
N LEU A 386 -23.67 39.49 -1.77
CA LEU A 386 -22.80 38.39 -2.17
C LEU A 386 -21.49 38.98 -2.73
N PRO A 387 -20.32 38.67 -2.14
CA PRO A 387 -19.04 39.13 -2.68
C PRO A 387 -18.87 38.74 -4.15
N THR A 388 -18.02 39.47 -4.88
CA THR A 388 -17.69 39.11 -6.26
C THR A 388 -17.25 37.65 -6.33
N LYS A 389 -17.89 36.88 -7.22
CA LYS A 389 -17.53 35.47 -7.40
C LYS A 389 -16.08 35.39 -7.88
N PRO A 390 -15.19 34.69 -7.16
CA PRO A 390 -13.82 34.52 -7.59
C PRO A 390 -13.80 33.90 -9.01
N GLU A 391 -12.93 34.38 -9.87
CA GLU A 391 -12.78 33.81 -11.20
C GLU A 391 -12.52 32.32 -11.13
N ALA A 392 -13.08 31.59 -12.07
CA ALA A 392 -12.84 30.16 -12.17
C ALA A 392 -11.35 29.94 -12.47
N TRP A 393 -10.71 29.10 -11.67
CA TRP A 393 -9.34 28.70 -11.91
C TRP A 393 -9.20 28.08 -13.31
N ASP A 394 -8.32 28.66 -14.14
CA ASP A 394 -7.94 28.10 -15.43
C ASP A 394 -6.62 27.32 -15.26
N PRO A 395 -6.63 26.00 -15.34
CA PRO A 395 -5.43 25.18 -15.21
C PRO A 395 -4.54 25.21 -16.45
N LYS A 396 -4.91 25.96 -17.47
CA LYS A 396 -4.22 25.99 -18.75
C LYS A 396 -2.74 26.39 -18.57
N GLY A 397 -1.86 25.50 -18.99
CA GLY A 397 -0.42 25.66 -18.81
C GLY A 397 0.14 25.19 -17.47
N MET A 398 -0.69 24.64 -16.58
CA MET A 398 -0.28 24.18 -15.23
C MET A 398 -0.24 22.65 -15.09
N VAL A 399 -0.39 21.91 -16.18
CA VAL A 399 -0.27 20.45 -16.21
C VAL A 399 1.21 20.10 -16.08
N PHE A 400 1.53 19.14 -15.19
CA PHE A 400 2.89 18.64 -15.06
C PHE A 400 3.33 17.90 -16.33
N ASP A 401 4.60 18.06 -16.72
CA ASP A 401 5.21 17.40 -17.87
C ASP A 401 6.01 16.18 -17.38
N PRO A 402 5.68 14.94 -17.76
CA PRO A 402 6.38 13.75 -17.31
C PRO A 402 7.81 13.63 -17.83
N GLU A 403 8.13 14.24 -18.98
CA GLU A 403 9.49 14.23 -19.53
C GLU A 403 10.39 15.26 -18.82
N HIS A 404 9.82 16.34 -18.32
CA HIS A 404 10.53 17.43 -17.66
C HIS A 404 9.83 17.86 -16.36
N PRO A 405 9.65 16.95 -15.40
CA PRO A 405 8.92 17.27 -14.18
C PRO A 405 9.69 18.28 -13.32
N LYS A 406 8.96 19.29 -12.81
CA LYS A 406 9.54 20.34 -11.96
C LYS A 406 8.81 20.45 -10.64
N ASN A 407 9.56 20.38 -9.55
CA ASN A 407 9.04 20.65 -8.23
C ASN A 407 9.37 22.08 -7.80
N THR A 408 8.42 22.98 -7.98
CA THR A 408 8.53 24.40 -7.62
C THR A 408 7.72 24.76 -6.37
N SER A 409 7.32 23.76 -5.56
CA SER A 409 6.66 24.00 -4.28
C SER A 409 7.56 24.80 -3.34
N PRO A 410 7.03 25.78 -2.57
CA PRO A 410 7.77 26.48 -1.53
C PRO A 410 8.26 25.53 -0.41
N ASN A 411 7.66 24.34 -0.29
CA ASN A 411 8.06 23.31 0.67
C ASN A 411 9.16 22.38 0.14
N ASN A 412 9.59 22.52 -1.12
CA ASN A 412 10.69 21.74 -1.69
C ASN A 412 12.05 22.25 -1.20
N THR A 413 12.83 21.39 -0.57
CA THR A 413 14.20 21.67 -0.12
C THR A 413 15.27 21.05 -1.03
N GLY A 414 14.83 20.32 -2.06
CA GLY A 414 15.68 19.62 -3.00
C GLY A 414 15.83 20.36 -4.34
N ILE A 415 16.38 19.61 -5.32
CA ILE A 415 16.45 20.09 -6.70
C ILE A 415 15.03 20.30 -7.26
N GLN A 416 14.90 21.27 -8.17
CA GLN A 416 13.62 21.56 -8.81
C GLN A 416 13.40 20.71 -10.07
N ASP A 417 14.42 20.54 -10.89
CA ASP A 417 14.36 19.71 -12.10
C ASP A 417 14.53 18.25 -11.70
N LEU A 418 13.46 17.46 -11.84
CA LEU A 418 13.43 16.05 -11.46
C LEU A 418 13.76 15.16 -12.66
N PRO A 419 14.21 13.92 -12.42
CA PRO A 419 14.32 12.95 -13.51
C PRO A 419 12.97 12.72 -14.20
N PRO A 420 12.95 12.37 -15.51
CA PRO A 420 11.73 11.97 -16.19
C PRO A 420 10.94 10.92 -15.43
N ALA A 421 9.61 11.06 -15.40
CA ALA A 421 8.73 10.15 -14.68
C ALA A 421 8.66 8.79 -15.39
N GLN A 422 8.82 7.71 -14.63
CA GLN A 422 8.65 6.34 -15.12
C GLN A 422 7.19 5.92 -14.91
N PRO A 423 6.52 5.34 -15.93
CA PRO A 423 5.15 4.88 -15.79
C PRO A 423 5.07 3.59 -14.98
N ALA A 424 3.92 3.34 -14.37
CA ALA A 424 3.65 2.10 -13.68
C ALA A 424 3.69 0.88 -14.61
N PHE A 425 4.15 -0.26 -14.10
CA PHE A 425 4.20 -1.54 -14.82
C PHE A 425 2.79 -2.13 -15.00
N ILE A 426 1.99 -2.13 -13.93
CA ILE A 426 0.56 -2.47 -13.92
C ILE A 426 -0.15 -1.38 -13.15
N TYR A 427 -1.29 -0.90 -13.64
CA TYR A 427 -2.11 0.08 -12.93
C TYR A 427 -3.60 -0.18 -13.15
N TYR A 428 -4.42 0.14 -12.17
CA TYR A 428 -5.84 -0.13 -12.26
C TYR A 428 -6.68 0.83 -11.40
N PRO A 429 -7.87 1.22 -11.90
CA PRO A 429 -8.83 2.05 -11.18
C PRO A 429 -9.68 1.21 -10.20
N ALA A 430 -10.57 1.87 -9.47
CA ALA A 430 -11.61 1.18 -8.68
C ALA A 430 -12.62 0.43 -9.57
N SER A 431 -12.91 0.93 -10.77
CA SER A 431 -13.70 0.21 -11.79
C SER A 431 -12.90 -0.92 -12.44
N ALA A 432 -13.56 -1.75 -13.22
CA ALA A 432 -12.89 -2.81 -13.98
C ALA A 432 -11.85 -2.22 -14.96
N SER A 433 -10.66 -2.80 -15.00
CA SER A 433 -9.62 -2.40 -15.94
C SER A 433 -9.79 -3.12 -17.27
N THR A 434 -9.90 -2.38 -18.35
CA THR A 434 -9.89 -2.94 -19.71
C THR A 434 -8.49 -3.39 -20.13
N ARG A 435 -7.44 -2.74 -19.63
CA ARG A 435 -6.06 -3.08 -19.92
C ARG A 435 -5.58 -4.33 -19.17
N PHE A 436 -6.00 -4.48 -17.93
CA PHE A 436 -5.63 -5.59 -17.05
C PHE A 436 -6.87 -6.25 -16.43
N PRO A 437 -7.66 -7.01 -17.22
CA PRO A 437 -8.95 -7.54 -16.76
C PRO A 437 -8.88 -8.43 -15.51
N ALA A 438 -7.75 -9.13 -15.31
CA ALA A 438 -7.53 -10.02 -14.17
C ALA A 438 -7.64 -9.32 -12.81
N VAL A 439 -7.36 -8.00 -12.73
CA VAL A 439 -7.45 -7.26 -11.47
C VAL A 439 -8.89 -7.05 -10.99
N GLY A 440 -9.89 -7.09 -11.89
CA GLY A 440 -11.30 -6.89 -11.53
C GLY A 440 -11.64 -5.45 -11.13
N SER A 441 -12.62 -5.28 -10.25
CA SER A 441 -13.07 -4.00 -9.70
C SER A 441 -13.24 -4.08 -8.18
N GLY A 442 -13.37 -2.93 -7.51
CA GLY A 442 -13.56 -2.85 -6.05
C GLY A 442 -12.61 -1.87 -5.37
N GLY A 443 -12.43 -2.02 -4.07
CA GLY A 443 -11.41 -1.32 -3.30
C GLY A 443 -10.02 -1.50 -3.91
N ARG A 444 -9.04 -0.73 -3.44
CA ARG A 444 -7.68 -0.77 -4.00
C ARG A 444 -6.66 -0.72 -2.88
N THR A 445 -5.74 -1.67 -2.89
CA THR A 445 -4.58 -1.72 -2.00
C THR A 445 -3.56 -2.67 -2.64
N ALA A 446 -2.91 -2.18 -3.71
CA ALA A 446 -1.97 -2.96 -4.50
C ALA A 446 -0.72 -3.34 -3.69
N MET A 447 -0.28 -4.58 -3.84
CA MET A 447 0.93 -5.12 -3.23
C MET A 447 1.70 -5.98 -4.23
N ALA A 448 3.02 -5.98 -4.13
CA ALA A 448 3.89 -6.83 -4.93
C ALA A 448 4.61 -7.84 -4.04
N GLY A 449 4.65 -9.07 -4.51
CA GLY A 449 5.34 -10.19 -3.91
C GLY A 449 6.55 -10.62 -4.73
N PRO A 450 7.04 -11.85 -4.51
CA PRO A 450 8.27 -12.34 -5.11
C PRO A 450 8.13 -12.70 -6.59
N VAL A 451 9.27 -12.66 -7.29
CA VAL A 451 9.42 -13.36 -8.58
C VAL A 451 9.92 -14.78 -8.31
N TYR A 452 9.15 -15.75 -8.73
CA TYR A 452 9.51 -17.16 -8.60
C TYR A 452 10.35 -17.65 -9.79
N TYR A 453 11.42 -18.37 -9.46
CA TYR A 453 12.22 -19.13 -10.42
C TYR A 453 12.26 -20.60 -10.02
N PHE A 454 11.93 -21.48 -10.95
CA PHE A 454 11.94 -22.92 -10.71
C PHE A 454 13.36 -23.45 -10.56
N ASP A 455 13.67 -24.00 -9.40
CA ASP A 455 14.94 -24.70 -9.17
C ASP A 455 14.71 -26.23 -9.18
N PRO A 456 15.15 -26.95 -10.20
CA PRO A 456 15.01 -28.42 -10.26
C PRO A 456 15.81 -29.13 -9.16
N LYS A 457 16.80 -28.46 -8.53
CA LYS A 457 17.62 -29.03 -7.45
C LYS A 457 17.02 -28.83 -6.07
N ASN A 458 15.97 -28.00 -5.94
CA ASN A 458 15.28 -27.83 -4.68
C ASN A 458 14.65 -29.17 -4.24
N PRO A 459 14.97 -29.70 -3.06
CA PRO A 459 14.51 -31.02 -2.63
C PRO A 459 13.04 -31.08 -2.24
N SER A 460 12.40 -29.92 -2.05
CA SER A 460 11.00 -29.86 -1.64
C SER A 460 10.08 -30.48 -2.69
N THR A 461 9.20 -31.37 -2.26
CA THR A 461 8.16 -31.99 -3.10
C THR A 461 6.94 -31.07 -3.27
N HIS A 462 6.87 -30.00 -2.50
CA HIS A 462 5.73 -29.08 -2.44
C HIS A 462 6.01 -27.70 -3.05
N ARG A 463 7.22 -27.52 -3.63
CA ARG A 463 7.57 -26.28 -4.35
C ARG A 463 6.63 -26.03 -5.51
N LEU A 464 6.47 -24.78 -5.88
CA LEU A 464 5.72 -24.42 -7.09
C LEU A 464 6.33 -25.11 -8.34
N PRO A 465 5.51 -25.58 -9.27
CA PRO A 465 5.97 -26.32 -10.44
C PRO A 465 6.59 -25.39 -11.49
N LYS A 466 7.26 -26.01 -12.50
CA LYS A 466 7.99 -25.32 -13.57
C LYS A 466 7.13 -24.32 -14.36
N GLN A 467 5.82 -24.50 -14.41
CA GLN A 467 4.91 -23.56 -15.05
C GLN A 467 5.02 -22.14 -14.49
N PHE A 468 5.36 -22.01 -13.20
CA PHE A 468 5.58 -20.72 -12.54
C PHE A 468 7.00 -20.16 -12.70
N ASP A 469 7.92 -20.86 -13.40
CA ASP A 469 9.25 -20.29 -13.62
C ASP A 469 9.15 -18.89 -14.22
N HIS A 470 9.91 -17.92 -13.70
CA HIS A 470 9.87 -16.51 -14.08
C HIS A 470 8.46 -15.88 -13.98
N THR A 471 7.86 -16.01 -12.80
CA THR A 471 6.51 -15.47 -12.52
C THR A 471 6.55 -14.53 -11.32
N LEU A 472 6.10 -13.30 -11.53
CA LEU A 472 5.86 -12.32 -10.48
C LEU A 472 4.49 -12.61 -9.85
N PHE A 473 4.43 -12.67 -8.53
CA PHE A 473 3.17 -12.68 -7.79
C PHE A 473 2.82 -11.28 -7.35
N ILE A 474 1.61 -10.83 -7.66
CA ILE A 474 1.03 -9.60 -7.13
C ILE A 474 -0.24 -9.94 -6.35
N TYR A 475 -0.59 -9.13 -5.37
CA TYR A 475 -1.75 -9.40 -4.54
C TYR A 475 -2.45 -8.11 -4.11
N GLU A 476 -3.66 -8.26 -3.60
CA GLU A 476 -4.52 -7.12 -3.35
C GLU A 476 -5.36 -7.34 -2.08
N TRP A 477 -5.09 -6.52 -1.10
CA TRP A 477 -5.71 -6.61 0.21
C TRP A 477 -7.22 -6.33 0.20
N SER A 478 -7.66 -5.31 -0.54
CA SER A 478 -9.08 -4.93 -0.60
C SER A 478 -9.94 -5.86 -1.48
N ARG A 479 -9.32 -6.53 -2.47
CA ARG A 479 -10.00 -7.40 -3.44
C ARG A 479 -9.81 -8.89 -3.18
N ASN A 480 -9.06 -9.25 -2.14
CA ASN A 480 -8.89 -10.63 -1.68
C ASN A 480 -8.35 -11.59 -2.75
N TRP A 481 -7.32 -11.18 -3.51
CA TRP A 481 -6.76 -12.03 -4.54
C TRP A 481 -5.23 -12.01 -4.61
N ILE A 482 -4.70 -13.08 -5.18
CA ILE A 482 -3.33 -13.18 -5.69
C ILE A 482 -3.42 -13.39 -7.20
N ILE A 483 -2.57 -12.73 -7.97
CA ILE A 483 -2.42 -12.91 -9.42
C ILE A 483 -1.00 -13.35 -9.72
N ALA A 484 -0.88 -14.40 -10.56
CA ALA A 484 0.37 -14.81 -11.18
C ALA A 484 0.55 -14.03 -12.48
N VAL A 485 1.67 -13.32 -12.61
CA VAL A 485 2.06 -12.52 -13.76
C VAL A 485 3.28 -13.17 -14.40
N LYS A 486 3.08 -13.83 -15.54
CA LYS A 486 4.19 -14.43 -16.29
C LYS A 486 5.06 -13.35 -16.90
N LEU A 487 6.37 -13.44 -16.70
CA LEU A 487 7.34 -12.53 -17.33
C LEU A 487 8.00 -13.20 -18.55
N ASP A 488 8.31 -12.38 -19.57
CA ASP A 488 9.08 -12.79 -20.74
C ASP A 488 10.59 -12.67 -20.48
N GLU A 489 11.43 -13.00 -21.47
CA GLU A 489 12.89 -12.93 -21.36
C GLU A 489 13.43 -11.51 -21.14
N ASN A 490 12.62 -10.48 -21.36
CA ASN A 490 12.94 -9.08 -21.13
C ASN A 490 12.29 -8.53 -19.86
N ASP A 491 11.76 -9.39 -18.99
CA ASP A 491 11.04 -9.02 -17.75
C ASP A 491 9.83 -8.11 -17.98
N ASN A 492 9.21 -8.16 -19.17
CA ASN A 492 7.90 -7.57 -19.39
C ASN A 492 6.81 -8.61 -19.08
N ILE A 493 5.55 -8.16 -18.96
CA ILE A 493 4.44 -9.10 -18.87
C ILE A 493 4.37 -9.89 -20.17
N ALA A 494 4.49 -11.21 -20.09
CA ALA A 494 4.37 -12.08 -21.23
C ALA A 494 2.96 -12.03 -21.84
N LYS A 495 2.87 -12.37 -23.13
CA LYS A 495 1.60 -12.44 -23.86
C LYS A 495 1.39 -13.82 -24.44
N THR A 496 0.14 -14.22 -24.51
CA THR A 496 -0.31 -15.37 -25.27
C THR A 496 -0.17 -15.13 -26.78
N ALA A 497 -0.29 -16.16 -27.58
CA ALA A 497 -0.19 -16.04 -29.04
C ALA A 497 -1.28 -15.12 -29.65
N ASP A 498 -2.43 -14.97 -28.99
CA ASP A 498 -3.51 -14.05 -29.36
C ASP A 498 -3.33 -12.63 -28.73
N GLY A 499 -2.17 -12.34 -28.14
CA GLY A 499 -1.77 -11.01 -27.65
C GLY A 499 -2.32 -10.60 -26.28
N LYS A 500 -2.98 -11.50 -25.57
CA LYS A 500 -3.49 -11.24 -24.21
C LYS A 500 -2.35 -11.32 -23.20
N TRP A 501 -2.43 -10.52 -22.13
CA TRP A 501 -1.49 -10.59 -21.02
C TRP A 501 -1.60 -11.92 -20.28
N MET A 502 -0.47 -12.57 -20.01
CA MET A 502 -0.41 -13.76 -19.15
C MET A 502 -0.43 -13.36 -17.68
N MET A 503 -1.60 -12.90 -17.27
CA MET A 503 -1.95 -12.49 -15.89
C MET A 503 -3.21 -13.24 -15.51
N GLU A 504 -3.13 -14.13 -14.53
CA GLU A 504 -4.27 -14.95 -14.10
C GLU A 504 -4.41 -14.98 -12.59
N ARG A 505 -5.65 -15.09 -12.12
CA ARG A 505 -5.94 -15.31 -10.71
C ARG A 505 -5.34 -16.63 -10.26
N PHE A 506 -4.48 -16.56 -9.25
CA PHE A 506 -3.93 -17.74 -8.61
C PHE A 506 -4.95 -18.29 -7.62
N MET A 507 -5.29 -19.57 -7.74
CA MET A 507 -6.33 -20.25 -6.94
C MET A 507 -7.66 -19.45 -6.90
N PRO A 508 -8.34 -19.29 -8.04
CA PRO A 508 -9.47 -18.35 -8.19
C PRO A 508 -10.72 -18.72 -7.38
N ALA A 509 -10.91 -19.97 -6.97
CA ALA A 509 -11.99 -20.39 -6.10
C ALA A 509 -11.68 -20.17 -4.60
N THR A 510 -10.39 -19.91 -4.27
CA THR A 510 -9.95 -19.62 -2.91
C THR A 510 -10.08 -18.12 -2.63
N THR A 511 -10.75 -17.78 -1.54
CA THR A 511 -10.73 -16.41 -1.00
C THR A 511 -9.52 -16.26 -0.09
N PHE A 512 -8.60 -15.37 -0.48
CA PHE A 512 -7.50 -14.92 0.36
C PHE A 512 -7.99 -13.73 1.21
N LYS A 513 -8.16 -13.94 2.51
CA LYS A 513 -8.75 -12.90 3.39
C LYS A 513 -7.78 -11.75 3.64
N ARG A 514 -7.85 -10.73 2.77
CA ARG A 514 -7.00 -9.55 2.82
C ARG A 514 -5.51 -9.92 2.90
N PRO A 515 -4.92 -10.47 1.81
CA PRO A 515 -3.52 -10.84 1.78
C PRO A 515 -2.66 -9.61 2.10
N MET A 516 -1.96 -9.65 3.24
CA MET A 516 -1.21 -8.53 3.78
C MET A 516 0.26 -8.60 3.41
N ASP A 517 0.78 -9.81 3.28
CA ASP A 517 2.15 -10.06 2.86
C ASP A 517 2.27 -11.43 2.19
N LEU A 518 3.20 -11.56 1.23
CA LEU A 518 3.43 -12.77 0.46
C LEU A 518 4.91 -12.96 0.17
N GLU A 519 5.51 -14.00 0.75
CA GLU A 519 6.93 -14.30 0.65
C GLU A 519 7.18 -15.70 0.06
N LEU A 520 8.37 -15.90 -0.48
CA LEU A 520 8.84 -17.18 -1.00
C LEU A 520 9.80 -17.83 0.00
N GLY A 521 9.44 -19.03 0.47
CA GLY A 521 10.32 -19.84 1.30
C GLY A 521 11.46 -20.50 0.52
N ALA A 522 12.51 -20.89 1.21
CA ALA A 522 13.61 -21.67 0.64
C ALA A 522 13.15 -23.05 0.09
N ASP A 523 12.02 -23.54 0.57
CA ASP A 523 11.34 -24.74 0.09
C ASP A 523 10.59 -24.55 -1.24
N GLY A 524 10.55 -23.31 -1.77
CA GLY A 524 9.85 -22.97 -3.00
C GLY A 524 8.33 -22.90 -2.86
N CYS A 525 7.81 -22.87 -1.62
CA CYS A 525 6.40 -22.60 -1.32
C CYS A 525 6.17 -21.10 -1.09
N LEU A 526 4.94 -20.65 -1.29
CA LEU A 526 4.52 -19.30 -0.92
C LEU A 526 4.03 -19.29 0.54
N TYR A 527 4.40 -18.24 1.26
CA TYR A 527 3.97 -17.97 2.63
C TYR A 527 3.19 -16.66 2.65
N LEU A 528 2.07 -16.63 3.34
CA LEU A 528 1.10 -15.56 3.26
C LEU A 528 0.56 -15.20 4.64
N ILE A 529 0.40 -13.90 4.90
CA ILE A 529 -0.46 -13.37 5.95
C ILE A 529 -1.86 -13.14 5.37
N GLU A 530 -2.85 -13.87 5.86
CA GLU A 530 -4.26 -13.52 5.71
C GLU A 530 -4.67 -12.67 6.91
N TYR A 531 -4.82 -11.35 6.68
CA TYR A 531 -5.09 -10.38 7.74
C TYR A 531 -6.45 -10.56 8.43
N GLY A 532 -7.42 -11.15 7.74
CA GLY A 532 -8.77 -11.35 8.22
C GLY A 532 -9.80 -10.50 7.49
N LYS A 533 -11.07 -10.59 7.87
CA LYS A 533 -12.18 -9.94 7.15
C LYS A 533 -12.34 -8.46 7.47
N ASP A 534 -11.95 -8.03 8.67
CA ASP A 534 -12.15 -6.67 9.18
C ASP A 534 -10.82 -5.91 9.26
N TRP A 535 -10.89 -4.62 9.49
CA TRP A 535 -9.73 -3.79 9.82
C TRP A 535 -9.55 -3.76 11.33
N GLY A 536 -8.38 -4.24 11.80
CA GLY A 536 -8.13 -4.45 13.22
C GLY A 536 -9.07 -5.49 13.84
N ASN A 537 -8.86 -5.89 15.04
CA ASN A 537 -9.74 -6.77 15.86
C ASN A 537 -10.41 -7.92 15.07
N ASN A 538 -9.60 -8.71 14.41
CA ASN A 538 -10.02 -9.88 13.65
C ASN A 538 -10.16 -11.11 14.56
N SER A 539 -10.84 -12.14 14.08
CA SER A 539 -10.89 -13.46 14.72
C SER A 539 -10.72 -14.57 13.68
N ASP A 540 -10.17 -14.22 12.53
CA ASP A 540 -10.00 -15.13 11.40
C ASP A 540 -8.68 -14.86 10.64
N THR A 541 -7.72 -14.22 11.31
CA THR A 541 -6.35 -14.01 10.85
C THR A 541 -5.61 -15.35 10.77
N LYS A 542 -4.78 -15.50 9.74
CA LYS A 542 -4.00 -16.72 9.52
C LYS A 542 -2.61 -16.43 8.97
N ILE A 543 -1.67 -17.26 9.37
CA ILE A 543 -0.38 -17.42 8.70
C ILE A 543 -0.46 -18.75 7.96
N VAL A 544 -0.28 -18.71 6.64
CA VAL A 544 -0.47 -19.91 5.80
C VAL A 544 0.71 -20.15 4.88
N ARG A 545 0.90 -21.42 4.49
CA ARG A 545 1.81 -21.85 3.45
C ARG A 545 1.00 -22.46 2.31
N ILE A 546 1.32 -22.11 1.07
CA ILE A 546 0.68 -22.65 -0.12
C ILE A 546 1.63 -23.66 -0.74
N GLU A 547 1.18 -24.91 -0.80
CA GLU A 547 1.91 -26.07 -1.28
C GLU A 547 1.35 -26.56 -2.62
N TYR A 548 2.21 -26.98 -3.51
CA TYR A 548 1.82 -27.69 -4.71
C TYR A 548 1.84 -29.21 -4.48
N HIS A 549 0.74 -29.88 -4.81
CA HIS A 549 0.53 -31.33 -4.68
C HIS A 549 0.19 -32.02 -6.02
N GLY A 550 0.29 -31.30 -7.12
CA GLY A 550 0.10 -31.89 -8.44
C GLY A 550 1.24 -32.82 -8.81
N SER A 551 1.00 -33.75 -9.76
CA SER A 551 2.09 -34.55 -10.34
C SER A 551 3.11 -33.61 -10.96
N SER A 552 4.35 -33.67 -10.50
CA SER A 552 5.47 -32.99 -11.13
C SER A 552 5.64 -33.56 -12.54
N GLY A 553 5.02 -32.91 -13.52
CA GLY A 553 5.33 -33.18 -14.92
C GLY A 553 6.83 -32.94 -15.10
N SER A 554 7.52 -34.00 -15.45
CA SER A 554 8.96 -34.04 -15.77
C SER A 554 9.33 -33.07 -16.87
#